data_4959faa88bf086cb180d6712a305e2bd
#
_entry.id   4959faa88bf086cb180d6712a305e2bd
#
_cell.length_a   1.000
_cell.length_b   1.000
_cell.length_c   1.000
_cell.angle_alpha   90.00
_cell.angle_beta   90.00
_cell.angle_gamma   90.00
#
_symmetry.space_group_name_H-M   'P 1'
#
loop_
_entity.id
_entity.type
_entity.pdbx_description
1 polymer ?
#
loop_
_entity_poly.entity_id
_entity_poly.type
_entity_poly.pdbx_seq_one_letter_code
_entity_poly.pdbx_strand_id
1 'polypeptide(L)'
;GQTAKVLLDGNEVWSGPASAAGTANFKVTQGGRYQMQVALCNADGCTLSDKKELVVADTDGSHLAPLNAPLQENNKPYANKSGKVVGAYYVEWGVYGRKFTVDKIPAQNLTHILYGFTPICGGNGINDSLKEISGSFEALQRSCAGREDFKVSIHDPWAAIQMSQGNLSAWDEPYKGNFGNLMALKQARPDLKILPSVGGWTLSDPFYFLGDKTKRDTFVASVKEFLQTWKFFDGVDIDWEFPGGQGANPSLGGPSDGATYVVLMQELRAML
;
A
#
# COMPACT_ATOMS: atom_id res chain seq x y z
N GLY A 1 -46.74 12.87 -7.63
CA GLY A 1 -45.73 13.81 -7.13
C GLY A 1 -44.45 13.70 -7.95
N GLN A 2 -43.60 14.72 -7.88
CA GLN A 2 -42.29 14.71 -8.55
C GLN A 2 -41.25 14.05 -7.63
N THR A 3 -40.37 13.26 -8.20
CA THR A 3 -39.30 12.52 -7.50
C THR A 3 -37.95 12.96 -8.06
N ALA A 4 -37.01 13.19 -7.17
CA ALA A 4 -35.60 13.38 -7.52
C ALA A 4 -34.85 12.04 -7.26
N LYS A 5 -33.91 11.72 -8.15
CA LYS A 5 -33.05 10.55 -8.05
C LYS A 5 -31.60 10.94 -8.28
N VAL A 6 -30.66 10.23 -7.63
CA VAL A 6 -29.24 10.28 -7.96
C VAL A 6 -28.86 8.96 -8.61
N LEU A 7 -28.21 9.04 -9.75
CA LEU A 7 -27.74 7.90 -10.53
C LEU A 7 -26.20 7.90 -10.56
N LEU A 8 -25.60 6.75 -10.36
CA LEU A 8 -24.18 6.50 -10.64
C LEU A 8 -24.09 5.46 -11.76
N ASP A 9 -23.44 5.82 -12.85
CA ASP A 9 -23.35 4.98 -14.07
C ASP A 9 -24.72 4.44 -14.53
N GLY A 10 -25.76 5.27 -14.38
CA GLY A 10 -27.12 4.93 -14.73
C GLY A 10 -27.91 4.14 -13.67
N ASN A 11 -27.28 3.69 -12.59
CA ASN A 11 -27.93 2.97 -11.52
C ASN A 11 -28.40 3.93 -10.41
N GLU A 12 -29.65 3.77 -9.97
CA GLU A 12 -30.21 4.56 -8.87
C GLU A 12 -29.51 4.23 -7.55
N VAL A 13 -28.94 5.25 -6.88
CA VAL A 13 -28.29 5.13 -5.58
C VAL A 13 -29.05 5.87 -4.48
N TRP A 14 -29.94 6.77 -4.88
CA TRP A 14 -30.81 7.51 -3.97
C TRP A 14 -32.07 7.99 -4.69
N SER A 15 -33.21 8.04 -3.99
CA SER A 15 -34.41 8.71 -4.43
C SER A 15 -35.16 9.37 -3.28
N GLY A 16 -35.87 10.45 -3.58
CA GLY A 16 -36.66 11.20 -2.63
C GLY A 16 -37.57 12.24 -3.30
N PRO A 17 -38.37 12.99 -2.53
CA PRO A 17 -39.22 14.05 -3.09
C PRO A 17 -38.39 15.12 -3.82
N ALA A 18 -38.86 15.57 -4.98
CA ALA A 18 -38.22 16.68 -5.69
C ALA A 18 -38.48 17.99 -4.96
N SER A 19 -37.46 18.85 -4.87
CA SER A 19 -37.54 20.19 -4.33
C SER A 19 -36.59 21.10 -5.08
N ALA A 20 -36.76 22.44 -4.94
CA ALA A 20 -35.89 23.43 -5.58
C ALA A 20 -34.42 23.35 -5.09
N ALA A 21 -34.21 22.87 -3.88
CA ALA A 21 -32.91 22.58 -3.29
C ALA A 21 -33.04 21.40 -2.32
N GLY A 22 -32.00 20.60 -2.19
CA GLY A 22 -32.04 19.42 -1.31
C GLY A 22 -30.67 18.78 -1.17
N THR A 23 -30.60 17.80 -0.26
CA THR A 23 -29.40 16.99 -0.02
C THR A 23 -29.77 15.52 -0.20
N ALA A 24 -29.01 14.83 -1.01
CA ALA A 24 -29.08 13.38 -1.15
C ALA A 24 -27.93 12.75 -0.38
N ASN A 25 -28.24 11.83 0.53
CA ASN A 25 -27.24 11.08 1.29
C ASN A 25 -27.26 9.62 0.81
N PHE A 26 -26.15 9.16 0.26
CA PHE A 26 -25.97 7.78 -0.19
C PHE A 26 -24.54 7.32 0.09
N LYS A 27 -24.33 6.01 0.09
CA LYS A 27 -23.04 5.40 0.36
C LYS A 27 -22.52 4.70 -0.90
N VAL A 28 -21.27 4.98 -1.25
CA VAL A 28 -20.52 4.24 -2.26
C VAL A 28 -19.52 3.34 -1.54
N THR A 29 -19.60 2.04 -1.75
CA THR A 29 -18.79 1.04 -1.04
C THR A 29 -17.59 0.55 -1.84
N GLN A 30 -17.52 0.88 -3.12
CA GLN A 30 -16.44 0.46 -4.01
C GLN A 30 -15.74 1.69 -4.59
N GLY A 31 -14.42 1.71 -4.55
CA GLY A 31 -13.61 2.74 -5.20
C GLY A 31 -13.77 2.70 -6.72
N GLY A 32 -13.61 3.86 -7.34
CA GLY A 32 -13.71 3.98 -8.79
C GLY A 32 -14.04 5.39 -9.27
N ARG A 33 -14.28 5.50 -10.57
CA ARG A 33 -14.74 6.72 -11.24
C ARG A 33 -16.14 6.49 -11.78
N TYR A 34 -17.09 7.27 -11.31
CA TYR A 34 -18.49 7.15 -11.60
C TYR A 34 -18.99 8.36 -12.37
N GLN A 35 -19.93 8.14 -13.30
CA GLN A 35 -20.67 9.21 -13.95
C GLN A 35 -21.97 9.45 -13.17
N MET A 36 -21.98 10.55 -12.40
CA MET A 36 -23.13 10.94 -11.58
C MET A 36 -24.09 11.82 -12.39
N GLN A 37 -25.39 11.55 -12.26
CA GLN A 37 -26.47 12.36 -12.79
C GLN A 37 -27.58 12.52 -11.75
N VAL A 38 -28.29 13.61 -11.84
CA VAL A 38 -29.57 13.81 -11.13
C VAL A 38 -30.69 13.63 -12.12
N ALA A 39 -31.72 12.88 -11.76
CA ALA A 39 -32.95 12.74 -12.52
C ALA A 39 -34.11 13.41 -11.77
N LEU A 40 -34.92 14.15 -12.48
CA LEU A 40 -36.22 14.64 -12.03
C LEU A 40 -37.30 13.89 -12.79
N CYS A 41 -38.14 13.18 -12.04
CA CYS A 41 -39.17 12.28 -12.60
C CYS A 41 -40.57 12.69 -12.17
N ASN A 42 -41.52 12.52 -13.12
CA ASN A 42 -42.97 12.65 -12.91
C ASN A 42 -43.70 11.48 -13.57
N ALA A 43 -45.02 11.60 -13.76
CA ALA A 43 -45.82 10.58 -14.39
C ALA A 43 -45.46 10.37 -15.89
N ASP A 44 -44.89 11.38 -16.54
CA ASP A 44 -44.57 11.38 -17.98
C ASP A 44 -43.16 10.86 -18.28
N GLY A 45 -42.30 10.75 -17.23
CA GLY A 45 -40.91 10.26 -17.35
C GLY A 45 -39.92 11.02 -16.53
N CYS A 46 -38.63 10.88 -16.86
CA CYS A 46 -37.50 11.49 -16.16
C CYS A 46 -36.67 12.39 -17.10
N THR A 47 -36.28 13.54 -16.59
CA THR A 47 -35.26 14.41 -17.20
C THR A 47 -33.96 14.25 -16.44
N LEU A 48 -32.86 14.04 -17.16
CA LEU A 48 -31.52 13.84 -16.61
C LEU A 48 -30.69 15.13 -16.70
N SER A 49 -29.89 15.38 -15.67
CA SER A 49 -28.83 16.40 -15.72
C SER A 49 -27.67 15.94 -16.63
N ASP A 50 -26.76 16.86 -16.92
CA ASP A 50 -25.44 16.51 -17.45
C ASP A 50 -24.72 15.54 -16.51
N LYS A 51 -23.85 14.71 -17.09
CA LYS A 51 -22.97 13.82 -16.32
C LYS A 51 -21.89 14.62 -15.64
N LYS A 52 -21.64 14.30 -14.37
CA LYS A 52 -20.47 14.79 -13.60
C LYS A 52 -19.68 13.61 -13.09
N GLU A 53 -18.36 13.67 -13.20
CA GLU A 53 -17.50 12.65 -12.63
C GLU A 53 -17.50 12.74 -11.09
N LEU A 54 -17.71 11.60 -10.45
CA LEU A 54 -17.52 11.38 -9.01
C LEU A 54 -16.39 10.38 -8.85
N VAL A 55 -15.29 10.80 -8.20
CA VAL A 55 -14.15 9.94 -7.89
C VAL A 55 -14.27 9.47 -6.44
N VAL A 56 -14.29 8.16 -6.25
CA VAL A 56 -14.24 7.51 -4.93
C VAL A 56 -12.88 6.84 -4.83
N ALA A 57 -11.94 7.51 -4.15
CA ALA A 57 -10.59 6.99 -3.97
C ALA A 57 -10.57 5.81 -3.01
N ASP A 58 -9.78 4.77 -3.35
CA ASP A 58 -9.50 3.63 -2.47
C ASP A 58 -8.05 3.19 -2.66
N THR A 59 -7.50 2.56 -1.64
CA THR A 59 -6.12 2.09 -1.62
C THR A 59 -5.87 0.80 -2.41
N ASP A 60 -6.89 0.25 -3.04
CA ASP A 60 -6.74 -0.78 -4.08
C ASP A 60 -6.38 -0.21 -5.46
N GLY A 61 -6.44 1.13 -5.60
CA GLY A 61 -6.14 1.83 -6.85
C GLY A 61 -7.26 1.83 -7.88
N SER A 62 -8.46 1.35 -7.54
CA SER A 62 -9.59 1.23 -8.47
C SER A 62 -10.06 2.57 -9.09
N HIS A 63 -9.73 3.70 -8.46
CA HIS A 63 -10.01 5.05 -8.97
C HIS A 63 -8.94 5.57 -9.93
N LEU A 64 -7.81 4.87 -10.08
CA LEU A 64 -6.66 5.31 -10.89
C LEU A 64 -6.72 4.72 -12.30
N ALA A 65 -6.21 5.49 -13.25
CA ALA A 65 -5.91 4.95 -14.58
C ALA A 65 -4.73 3.97 -14.49
N PRO A 66 -4.70 2.91 -15.32
CA PRO A 66 -3.57 2.00 -15.38
C PRO A 66 -2.26 2.73 -15.67
N LEU A 67 -1.20 2.38 -14.93
CA LEU A 67 0.12 2.96 -15.13
C LEU A 67 0.72 2.47 -16.44
N ASN A 68 1.16 3.39 -17.29
CA ASN A 68 2.00 3.08 -18.43
C ASN A 68 3.46 2.99 -17.96
N ALA A 69 4.00 1.77 -17.93
CA ALA A 69 5.37 1.49 -17.50
C ALA A 69 6.10 0.68 -18.59
N PRO A 70 6.51 1.34 -19.70
CA PRO A 70 7.23 0.65 -20.78
C PRO A 70 8.60 0.21 -20.29
N LEU A 71 9.13 -0.88 -20.87
CA LEU A 71 10.49 -1.33 -20.59
C LEU A 71 11.49 -0.25 -20.97
N GLN A 72 12.45 0.00 -20.07
CA GLN A 72 13.53 0.94 -20.30
C GLN A 72 14.60 0.33 -21.22
N GLU A 73 15.52 1.15 -21.72
CA GLU A 73 16.52 0.80 -22.72
C GLU A 73 17.28 -0.51 -22.42
N ASN A 74 17.62 -0.73 -21.16
CA ASN A 74 18.43 -1.88 -20.74
C ASN A 74 17.61 -3.13 -20.40
N ASN A 75 16.30 -3.10 -20.58
CA ASN A 75 15.41 -4.20 -20.28
C ASN A 75 14.77 -4.73 -21.56
N LYS A 76 14.80 -6.05 -21.70
CA LYS A 76 14.14 -6.77 -22.80
C LYS A 76 12.92 -7.52 -22.27
N PRO A 77 11.88 -7.74 -23.08
CA PRO A 77 10.75 -8.55 -22.66
C PRO A 77 11.15 -10.02 -22.55
N TYR A 78 10.73 -10.66 -21.46
CA TYR A 78 10.91 -12.09 -21.22
C TYR A 78 9.56 -12.73 -20.92
N ALA A 79 9.31 -13.88 -21.53
CA ALA A 79 8.19 -14.74 -21.16
C ALA A 79 8.64 -15.71 -20.06
N ASN A 80 8.03 -15.67 -18.89
CA ASN A 80 8.28 -16.65 -17.83
C ASN A 80 7.59 -17.97 -18.17
N LYS A 81 8.35 -18.90 -18.73
CA LYS A 81 7.90 -20.25 -19.08
C LYS A 81 8.13 -21.26 -17.96
N SER A 82 8.81 -20.87 -16.90
CA SER A 82 9.21 -21.78 -15.80
C SER A 82 8.09 -22.05 -14.80
N GLY A 83 7.08 -21.18 -14.74
CA GLY A 83 6.07 -21.18 -13.67
C GLY A 83 6.62 -20.80 -12.29
N LYS A 84 7.88 -20.33 -12.21
CA LYS A 84 8.54 -19.94 -10.97
C LYS A 84 8.31 -18.45 -10.67
N VAL A 85 8.47 -18.10 -9.39
CA VAL A 85 8.50 -16.71 -8.95
C VAL A 85 9.72 -16.00 -9.54
N VAL A 86 9.48 -14.83 -10.13
CA VAL A 86 10.51 -13.89 -10.56
C VAL A 86 10.22 -12.59 -9.82
N GLY A 87 10.95 -12.35 -8.74
CA GLY A 87 10.75 -11.21 -7.87
C GLY A 87 11.92 -10.24 -7.89
N ALA A 88 11.63 -8.97 -7.63
CA ALA A 88 12.64 -7.94 -7.45
C ALA A 88 12.26 -7.00 -6.32
N TYR A 89 13.27 -6.50 -5.61
CA TYR A 89 13.10 -5.44 -4.63
C TYR A 89 12.96 -4.09 -5.33
N TYR A 90 12.03 -3.29 -4.84
CA TYR A 90 11.91 -1.87 -5.12
C TYR A 90 12.12 -1.11 -3.81
N VAL A 91 13.14 -0.29 -3.74
CA VAL A 91 13.49 0.43 -2.50
C VAL A 91 12.83 1.81 -2.45
N GLU A 92 12.22 2.12 -1.31
CA GLU A 92 11.46 3.35 -1.07
C GLU A 92 12.25 4.61 -1.39
N TRP A 93 13.52 4.66 -1.01
CA TRP A 93 14.42 5.81 -1.21
C TRP A 93 14.99 5.93 -2.63
N GLY A 94 14.72 4.98 -3.51
CA GLY A 94 15.18 4.99 -4.90
C GLY A 94 14.70 6.20 -5.71
N VAL A 95 13.64 6.85 -5.25
CA VAL A 95 13.07 8.06 -5.87
C VAL A 95 13.95 9.31 -5.73
N TYR A 96 14.85 9.35 -4.75
CA TYR A 96 15.72 10.50 -4.50
C TYR A 96 16.92 10.52 -5.43
N GLY A 97 18.09 10.12 -4.98
CA GLY A 97 19.34 10.23 -5.74
C GLY A 97 19.33 9.46 -7.06
N ARG A 98 18.72 8.30 -7.11
CA ARG A 98 18.61 7.48 -8.34
C ARG A 98 17.47 7.93 -9.24
N LYS A 99 16.50 8.67 -8.74
CA LYS A 99 15.28 9.07 -9.47
C LYS A 99 14.60 7.89 -10.16
N PHE A 100 14.63 6.72 -9.48
CA PHE A 100 14.04 5.49 -9.98
C PHE A 100 12.61 5.37 -9.46
N THR A 101 11.67 5.85 -10.26
CA THR A 101 10.24 5.84 -9.96
C THR A 101 9.58 4.53 -10.40
N VAL A 102 8.39 4.26 -9.91
CA VAL A 102 7.67 2.98 -10.14
C VAL A 102 7.47 2.66 -11.63
N ASP A 103 7.26 3.68 -12.47
CA ASP A 103 7.12 3.53 -13.93
C ASP A 103 8.37 2.97 -14.62
N LYS A 104 9.52 2.97 -13.94
CA LYS A 104 10.78 2.41 -14.45
C LYS A 104 10.98 0.93 -14.09
N ILE A 105 10.13 0.37 -13.26
CA ILE A 105 10.19 -1.05 -12.91
C ILE A 105 9.87 -1.88 -14.17
N PRO A 106 10.70 -2.89 -14.53
CA PRO A 106 10.41 -3.79 -15.64
C PRO A 106 9.33 -4.81 -15.25
N ALA A 107 8.15 -4.32 -14.88
CA ALA A 107 7.08 -5.12 -14.31
C ALA A 107 6.57 -6.23 -15.22
N GLN A 108 6.72 -6.08 -16.55
CA GLN A 108 6.38 -7.10 -17.54
C GLN A 108 7.17 -8.40 -17.34
N ASN A 109 8.36 -8.31 -16.74
CA ASN A 109 9.27 -9.44 -16.53
C ASN A 109 9.14 -10.05 -15.12
N LEU A 110 8.30 -9.45 -14.26
CA LEU A 110 8.19 -9.84 -12.86
C LEU A 110 6.86 -10.52 -12.56
N THR A 111 6.89 -11.44 -11.60
CA THR A 111 5.70 -11.98 -10.94
C THR A 111 5.45 -11.30 -9.60
N HIS A 112 6.50 -10.81 -8.94
CA HIS A 112 6.46 -10.20 -7.61
C HIS A 112 7.33 -8.96 -7.53
N ILE A 113 6.84 -7.95 -6.80
CA ILE A 113 7.62 -6.80 -6.34
C ILE A 113 7.65 -6.84 -4.81
N LEU A 114 8.84 -6.71 -4.24
CA LEU A 114 9.06 -6.60 -2.80
C LEU A 114 9.39 -5.14 -2.49
N TYR A 115 8.50 -4.45 -1.77
CA TYR A 115 8.67 -3.04 -1.45
C TYR A 115 9.55 -2.89 -0.20
N GLY A 116 10.74 -2.44 -0.36
CA GLY A 116 11.73 -2.32 0.72
C GLY A 116 11.97 -0.88 1.17
N PHE A 117 11.92 -0.61 2.44
CA PHE A 117 11.57 -1.55 3.50
C PHE A 117 10.50 -0.94 4.41
N THR A 118 9.65 -1.80 4.90
CA THR A 118 8.61 -1.43 5.84
C THR A 118 9.13 -1.64 7.27
N PRO A 119 9.16 -0.59 8.12
CA PRO A 119 9.74 -0.68 9.45
C PRO A 119 8.75 -1.21 10.48
N ILE A 120 9.29 -1.68 11.58
CA ILE A 120 8.56 -1.97 12.82
C ILE A 120 8.84 -0.85 13.80
N CYS A 121 7.80 -0.25 14.39
CA CYS A 121 7.94 0.82 15.38
C CYS A 121 8.68 0.35 16.63
N GLY A 122 9.47 1.24 17.18
CA GLY A 122 10.21 1.04 18.41
C GLY A 122 11.35 2.05 18.50
N GLY A 123 11.61 2.52 19.70
CA GLY A 123 12.63 3.52 19.98
C GLY A 123 13.99 2.90 20.32
N ASN A 124 14.70 3.57 21.25
CA ASN A 124 15.99 3.12 21.76
C ASN A 124 15.91 1.69 22.32
N GLY A 125 16.89 0.87 21.96
CA GLY A 125 16.95 -0.55 22.34
C GLY A 125 16.16 -1.48 21.42
N ILE A 126 15.28 -0.95 20.53
CA ILE A 126 14.49 -1.75 19.60
C ILE A 126 14.95 -1.55 18.14
N ASN A 127 15.32 -0.32 17.75
CA ASN A 127 15.78 0.01 16.40
C ASN A 127 17.16 0.67 16.39
N ASP A 128 18.08 0.22 17.21
CA ASP A 128 19.39 0.88 17.36
C ASP A 128 20.25 0.84 16.10
N SER A 129 20.15 -0.23 15.29
CA SER A 129 20.89 -0.33 14.02
C SER A 129 20.54 0.78 13.04
N LEU A 130 19.34 1.34 13.12
CA LEU A 130 18.91 2.42 12.23
C LEU A 130 19.67 3.73 12.48
N LYS A 131 20.30 3.88 13.64
CA LYS A 131 21.14 5.04 14.01
C LYS A 131 22.42 5.14 13.18
N GLU A 132 22.82 4.06 12.50
CA GLU A 132 23.95 4.07 11.57
C GLU A 132 23.68 4.95 10.33
N ILE A 133 22.41 5.18 10.01
CA ILE A 133 22.00 6.02 8.90
C ILE A 133 21.50 7.36 9.45
N SER A 134 22.26 8.43 9.19
CA SER A 134 21.94 9.77 9.68
C SER A 134 20.50 10.18 9.39
N GLY A 135 19.77 10.59 10.44
CA GLY A 135 18.38 11.05 10.37
C GLY A 135 17.33 9.96 10.19
N SER A 136 17.74 8.72 9.98
CA SER A 136 16.81 7.62 9.67
C SER A 136 16.06 7.12 10.90
N PHE A 137 16.75 7.05 12.04
CA PHE A 137 16.13 6.72 13.32
C PHE A 137 15.08 7.75 13.72
N GLU A 138 15.41 9.04 13.62
CA GLU A 138 14.50 10.15 13.94
C GLU A 138 13.31 10.19 12.98
N ALA A 139 13.52 9.87 11.70
CA ALA A 139 12.43 9.74 10.73
C ALA A 139 11.45 8.64 11.13
N LEU A 140 11.95 7.49 11.58
CA LEU A 140 11.11 6.41 12.09
C LEU A 140 10.33 6.84 13.34
N GLN A 141 10.99 7.53 14.29
CA GLN A 141 10.30 8.00 15.50
C GLN A 141 9.16 8.96 15.15
N ARG A 142 9.36 9.84 14.18
CA ARG A 142 8.28 10.73 13.70
C ARG A 142 7.13 9.96 13.03
N SER A 143 7.46 9.01 12.19
CA SER A 143 6.47 8.15 11.50
C SER A 143 5.68 7.27 12.46
N CYS A 144 6.30 6.85 13.54
CA CYS A 144 5.69 6.02 14.59
C CYS A 144 5.03 6.84 15.72
N ALA A 145 4.99 8.16 15.62
CA ALA A 145 4.43 9.00 16.68
C ALA A 145 2.98 8.59 16.99
N GLY A 146 2.71 8.23 18.24
CA GLY A 146 1.41 7.75 18.69
C GLY A 146 1.08 6.29 18.33
N ARG A 147 2.00 5.57 17.69
CA ARG A 147 1.88 4.12 17.47
C ARG A 147 2.63 3.35 18.55
N GLU A 148 2.07 2.23 18.93
CA GLU A 148 2.69 1.29 19.88
C GLU A 148 3.92 0.61 19.26
N ASP A 149 4.91 0.29 20.09
CA ASP A 149 6.07 -0.50 19.69
C ASP A 149 5.64 -1.85 19.07
N PHE A 150 6.43 -2.37 18.17
CA PHE A 150 6.20 -3.60 17.41
C PHE A 150 5.08 -3.54 16.36
N LYS A 151 4.47 -2.40 16.14
CA LYS A 151 3.56 -2.20 15.00
C LYS A 151 4.31 -1.80 13.74
N VAL A 152 3.85 -2.32 12.60
CA VAL A 152 4.35 -1.92 11.27
C VAL A 152 3.95 -0.47 10.96
N SER A 153 4.82 0.26 10.28
CA SER A 153 4.58 1.64 9.84
C SER A 153 5.16 1.89 8.45
N ILE A 154 5.01 3.10 7.95
CA ILE A 154 5.72 3.61 6.77
C ILE A 154 6.94 4.38 7.28
N HIS A 155 8.12 4.16 6.69
CA HIS A 155 9.33 4.84 7.13
C HIS A 155 9.39 6.29 6.63
N ASP A 156 9.14 6.47 5.34
CA ASP A 156 9.14 7.79 4.67
C ASP A 156 7.77 8.06 4.02
N PRO A 157 6.84 8.68 4.75
CA PRO A 157 5.51 9.00 4.21
C PRO A 157 5.55 9.92 2.98
N TRP A 158 6.59 10.76 2.85
CA TRP A 158 6.74 11.60 1.67
C TRP A 158 6.97 10.78 0.41
N ALA A 159 7.99 9.91 0.41
CA ALA A 159 8.25 9.02 -0.73
C ALA A 159 7.11 8.04 -0.97
N ALA A 160 6.52 7.49 0.10
CA ALA A 160 5.51 6.46 0.00
C ALA A 160 4.18 6.97 -0.58
N ILE A 161 3.67 8.13 -0.11
CA ILE A 161 2.27 8.54 -0.39
C ILE A 161 2.06 10.00 -0.78
N GLN A 162 3.07 10.87 -0.66
CA GLN A 162 2.89 12.31 -0.82
C GLN A 162 3.61 12.90 -2.04
N MET A 163 4.75 12.34 -2.41
CA MET A 163 5.59 12.85 -3.48
C MET A 163 4.88 12.74 -4.83
N SER A 164 4.81 13.86 -5.56
CA SER A 164 4.29 13.84 -6.92
C SER A 164 5.21 13.01 -7.83
N GLN A 165 4.64 12.03 -8.52
CA GLN A 165 5.35 11.16 -9.46
C GLN A 165 4.46 10.89 -10.68
N GLY A 166 5.03 11.04 -11.89
CA GLY A 166 4.33 10.72 -13.12
C GLY A 166 3.00 11.45 -13.24
N ASN A 167 1.94 10.70 -13.52
CA ASN A 167 0.59 11.24 -13.66
C ASN A 167 -0.13 11.50 -12.32
N LEU A 168 0.45 11.08 -11.20
CA LEU A 168 -0.11 11.27 -9.86
C LEU A 168 0.51 12.52 -9.21
N SER A 169 0.22 13.69 -9.78
CA SER A 169 0.74 14.98 -9.35
C SER A 169 -0.35 16.00 -8.99
N ALA A 170 -1.62 15.68 -9.22
CA ALA A 170 -2.73 16.56 -8.89
C ALA A 170 -2.77 16.84 -7.39
N TRP A 171 -3.11 18.08 -7.03
CA TRP A 171 -3.12 18.51 -5.63
C TRP A 171 -4.18 17.77 -4.79
N ASP A 172 -5.26 17.36 -5.42
CA ASP A 172 -6.41 16.66 -4.83
C ASP A 172 -6.31 15.12 -4.92
N GLU A 173 -5.22 14.58 -5.52
CA GLU A 173 -4.99 13.14 -5.51
C GLU A 173 -4.57 12.69 -4.09
N PRO A 174 -5.39 11.87 -3.40
CA PRO A 174 -5.13 11.49 -2.03
C PRO A 174 -3.94 10.54 -1.86
N TYR A 175 -3.63 9.74 -2.89
CA TYR A 175 -2.56 8.74 -2.86
C TYR A 175 -1.61 8.94 -4.03
N LYS A 176 -0.49 9.59 -3.75
CA LYS A 176 0.63 9.82 -4.67
C LYS A 176 1.81 8.91 -4.33
N GLY A 177 3.00 9.33 -4.64
CA GLY A 177 4.23 8.64 -4.26
C GLY A 177 4.35 7.23 -4.83
N ASN A 178 5.16 6.44 -4.17
CA ASN A 178 5.40 5.05 -4.55
C ASN A 178 4.12 4.21 -4.46
N PHE A 179 3.34 4.37 -3.39
CA PHE A 179 2.10 3.60 -3.19
C PHE A 179 1.06 3.91 -4.26
N GLY A 180 0.82 5.19 -4.55
CA GLY A 180 -0.11 5.58 -5.60
C GLY A 180 0.28 5.02 -6.96
N ASN A 181 1.56 5.07 -7.31
CA ASN A 181 2.04 4.51 -8.57
C ASN A 181 2.01 2.97 -8.58
N LEU A 182 2.26 2.30 -7.47
CA LEU A 182 2.08 0.85 -7.34
C LEU A 182 0.60 0.44 -7.46
N MET A 183 -0.31 1.23 -6.89
CA MET A 183 -1.76 1.04 -7.09
C MET A 183 -2.13 1.14 -8.57
N ALA A 184 -1.61 2.14 -9.28
CA ALA A 184 -1.85 2.31 -10.72
C ALA A 184 -1.20 1.18 -11.54
N LEU A 185 -0.04 0.68 -11.10
CA LEU A 185 0.60 -0.50 -11.72
C LEU A 185 -0.25 -1.76 -11.56
N LYS A 186 -0.90 -1.95 -10.42
CA LYS A 186 -1.86 -3.06 -10.20
C LYS A 186 -3.04 -3.00 -11.16
N GLN A 187 -3.50 -1.81 -11.53
CA GLN A 187 -4.56 -1.66 -12.54
C GLN A 187 -4.09 -2.12 -13.93
N ALA A 188 -2.81 -1.88 -14.26
CA ALA A 188 -2.20 -2.35 -15.52
C ALA A 188 -1.86 -3.84 -15.49
N ARG A 189 -1.49 -4.38 -14.33
CA ARG A 189 -1.00 -5.74 -14.10
C ARG A 189 -1.65 -6.36 -12.86
N PRO A 190 -2.95 -6.75 -12.96
CA PRO A 190 -3.68 -7.33 -11.81
C PRO A 190 -3.09 -8.66 -11.30
N ASP A 191 -2.34 -9.37 -12.15
CA ASP A 191 -1.64 -10.62 -11.83
C ASP A 191 -0.35 -10.42 -11.03
N LEU A 192 0.25 -9.22 -11.09
CA LEU A 192 1.47 -8.90 -10.37
C LEU A 192 1.21 -8.87 -8.86
N LYS A 193 2.06 -9.58 -8.10
CA LYS A 193 2.00 -9.56 -6.63
C LYS A 193 2.95 -8.50 -6.09
N ILE A 194 2.44 -7.68 -5.17
CA ILE A 194 3.22 -6.63 -4.51
C ILE A 194 3.15 -6.87 -3.01
N LEU A 195 4.33 -7.02 -2.39
CA LEU A 195 4.45 -7.31 -0.96
C LEU A 195 5.23 -6.21 -0.27
N PRO A 196 4.77 -5.67 0.89
CA PRO A 196 5.65 -4.92 1.76
C PRO A 196 6.70 -5.87 2.31
N SER A 197 7.97 -5.52 2.20
CA SER A 197 9.08 -6.25 2.80
C SER A 197 9.42 -5.60 4.13
N VAL A 198 9.19 -6.34 5.21
CA VAL A 198 9.41 -5.88 6.58
C VAL A 198 10.80 -6.29 7.02
N GLY A 199 11.61 -5.33 7.45
CA GLY A 199 12.96 -5.56 7.93
C GLY A 199 14.04 -5.01 7.00
N GLY A 200 14.94 -5.87 6.56
CA GLY A 200 16.19 -5.50 5.90
C GLY A 200 17.32 -5.27 6.89
N TRP A 201 18.50 -4.91 6.39
CA TRP A 201 19.73 -4.85 7.20
C TRP A 201 19.61 -4.00 8.48
N THR A 202 19.20 -2.73 8.35
CA THR A 202 19.13 -1.80 9.49
C THR A 202 17.79 -1.81 10.22
N LEU A 203 16.78 -2.53 9.72
CA LEU A 203 15.42 -2.58 10.28
C LEU A 203 15.03 -3.96 10.82
N SER A 204 16.01 -4.87 10.98
CA SER A 204 15.77 -6.22 11.51
C SER A 204 15.79 -6.30 13.04
N ASP A 205 16.32 -5.30 13.76
CA ASP A 205 16.46 -5.37 15.22
C ASP A 205 15.17 -5.77 15.93
N PRO A 206 13.97 -5.23 15.61
CA PRO A 206 12.75 -5.60 16.31
C PRO A 206 12.39 -7.09 16.23
N PHE A 207 12.80 -7.80 15.19
CA PHE A 207 12.51 -9.23 15.06
C PHE A 207 13.09 -10.08 16.18
N TYR A 208 14.25 -9.70 16.72
CA TYR A 208 14.92 -10.43 17.79
C TYR A 208 14.14 -10.44 19.10
N PHE A 209 13.10 -9.61 19.23
CA PHE A 209 12.22 -9.54 20.40
C PHE A 209 10.92 -10.34 20.22
N LEU A 210 10.65 -10.88 19.03
CA LEU A 210 9.40 -11.56 18.70
C LEU A 210 9.31 -13.01 19.22
N GLY A 211 10.31 -13.49 19.98
CA GLY A 211 10.15 -14.65 20.82
C GLY A 211 9.10 -14.44 21.92
N ASP A 212 8.91 -13.20 22.36
CA ASP A 212 7.81 -12.78 23.23
C ASP A 212 6.49 -12.80 22.45
N LYS A 213 5.55 -13.63 22.90
CA LYS A 213 4.26 -13.82 22.21
C LYS A 213 3.45 -12.52 22.16
N THR A 214 3.46 -11.70 23.20
CA THR A 214 2.68 -10.44 23.23
C THR A 214 3.17 -9.47 22.16
N LYS A 215 4.50 -9.33 22.01
CA LYS A 215 5.11 -8.51 20.96
C LYS A 215 4.83 -9.07 19.56
N ARG A 216 4.90 -10.38 19.40
CA ARG A 216 4.59 -11.06 18.14
C ARG A 216 3.12 -10.91 17.77
N ASP A 217 2.19 -11.02 18.73
CA ASP A 217 0.75 -10.80 18.50
C ASP A 217 0.49 -9.36 18.04
N THR A 218 1.13 -8.36 18.67
CA THR A 218 1.05 -6.94 18.27
C THR A 218 1.54 -6.76 16.84
N PHE A 219 2.68 -7.35 16.49
CA PHE A 219 3.25 -7.28 15.15
C PHE A 219 2.30 -7.89 14.11
N VAL A 220 1.86 -9.13 14.31
CA VAL A 220 0.98 -9.84 13.36
C VAL A 220 -0.35 -9.10 13.17
N ALA A 221 -0.95 -8.61 14.25
CA ALA A 221 -2.17 -7.80 14.16
C ALA A 221 -1.94 -6.50 13.36
N SER A 222 -0.78 -5.87 13.52
CA SER A 222 -0.44 -4.64 12.78
C SER A 222 -0.16 -4.89 11.29
N VAL A 223 0.36 -6.05 10.93
CA VAL A 223 0.50 -6.46 9.52
C VAL A 223 -0.89 -6.60 8.89
N LYS A 224 -1.83 -7.22 9.58
CA LYS A 224 -3.23 -7.29 9.11
C LYS A 224 -3.82 -5.91 8.91
N GLU A 225 -3.68 -5.01 9.89
CA GLU A 225 -4.11 -3.61 9.78
C GLU A 225 -3.48 -2.92 8.56
N PHE A 226 -2.18 -3.11 8.36
CA PHE A 226 -1.44 -2.52 7.25
C PHE A 226 -1.96 -2.99 5.89
N LEU A 227 -2.19 -4.29 5.73
CA LEU A 227 -2.73 -4.87 4.49
C LEU A 227 -4.20 -4.49 4.25
N GLN A 228 -4.98 -4.33 5.29
CA GLN A 228 -6.36 -3.83 5.19
C GLN A 228 -6.43 -2.35 4.85
N THR A 229 -5.43 -1.57 5.28
CA THR A 229 -5.31 -0.14 4.97
C THR A 229 -4.81 0.06 3.54
N TRP A 230 -3.77 -0.65 3.16
CA TRP A 230 -3.12 -0.55 1.83
C TRP A 230 -3.47 -1.77 0.98
N LYS A 231 -4.68 -1.77 0.47
CA LYS A 231 -5.33 -2.93 -0.18
C LYS A 231 -4.66 -3.39 -1.47
N PHE A 232 -3.76 -2.60 -2.05
CA PHE A 232 -3.01 -3.00 -3.24
C PHE A 232 -1.89 -4.01 -2.94
N PHE A 233 -1.50 -4.18 -1.69
CA PHE A 233 -0.57 -5.23 -1.29
C PHE A 233 -1.27 -6.59 -1.22
N ASP A 234 -0.56 -7.63 -1.66
CA ASP A 234 -1.09 -9.00 -1.81
C ASP A 234 -0.71 -9.93 -0.66
N GLY A 235 0.13 -9.50 0.25
CA GLY A 235 0.65 -10.28 1.37
C GLY A 235 1.82 -9.56 2.00
N VAL A 236 2.73 -10.28 2.63
CA VAL A 236 3.90 -9.73 3.33
C VAL A 236 5.15 -10.56 3.06
N ASP A 237 6.28 -9.90 2.93
CA ASP A 237 7.61 -10.48 2.91
C ASP A 237 8.32 -10.13 4.22
N ILE A 238 9.01 -11.11 4.81
CA ILE A 238 9.79 -10.93 6.05
C ILE A 238 11.27 -11.05 5.73
N ASP A 239 11.97 -9.94 5.85
CA ASP A 239 13.40 -9.83 5.60
C ASP A 239 14.16 -9.65 6.92
N TRP A 240 14.20 -10.72 7.72
CA TRP A 240 14.93 -10.75 8.96
C TRP A 240 16.42 -11.12 8.71
N GLU A 241 17.30 -10.18 8.91
CA GLU A 241 18.74 -10.33 8.66
C GLU A 241 19.51 -10.28 10.00
N PHE A 242 19.75 -11.43 10.69
CA PHE A 242 19.34 -12.79 10.35
C PHE A 242 18.86 -13.52 11.61
N PRO A 243 17.91 -14.47 11.53
CA PRO A 243 17.61 -15.35 12.68
C PRO A 243 18.87 -16.05 13.15
N GLY A 244 19.19 -15.94 14.46
CA GLY A 244 20.40 -16.43 15.06
C GLY A 244 21.48 -15.38 15.28
N GLY A 245 21.40 -14.25 14.60
CA GLY A 245 22.33 -13.12 14.75
C GLY A 245 23.22 -12.88 13.53
N GLN A 246 24.29 -12.11 13.71
CA GLN A 246 25.22 -11.64 12.67
C GLN A 246 24.59 -10.63 11.69
N GLY A 247 23.53 -9.93 12.11
CA GLY A 247 22.98 -8.79 11.42
C GLY A 247 23.70 -7.48 11.75
N ALA A 248 23.06 -6.36 11.43
CA ALA A 248 23.60 -5.01 11.66
C ALA A 248 23.94 -4.77 13.14
N ASN A 249 23.11 -5.27 14.07
CA ASN A 249 23.41 -5.22 15.50
C ASN A 249 24.03 -6.54 15.97
N PRO A 250 25.35 -6.59 16.16
CA PRO A 250 26.05 -7.83 16.54
C PRO A 250 25.73 -8.31 17.97
N SER A 251 25.08 -7.48 18.80
CA SER A 251 24.67 -7.84 20.15
C SER A 251 23.34 -8.60 20.21
N LEU A 252 22.60 -8.64 19.09
CA LEU A 252 21.33 -9.32 18.97
C LEU A 252 21.48 -10.67 18.28
N GLY A 253 20.60 -11.58 18.63
CA GLY A 253 20.54 -12.93 18.05
C GLY A 253 20.74 -14.03 19.09
N GLY A 254 20.13 -15.16 18.83
CA GLY A 254 20.21 -16.31 19.70
C GLY A 254 19.68 -17.60 19.05
N PRO A 255 19.94 -18.75 19.70
CA PRO A 255 19.62 -20.06 19.10
C PRO A 255 18.12 -20.31 18.93
N SER A 256 17.27 -19.54 19.63
CA SER A 256 15.80 -19.65 19.54
C SER A 256 15.20 -18.88 18.35
N ASP A 257 15.96 -18.03 17.68
CA ASP A 257 15.43 -17.16 16.62
C ASP A 257 14.85 -17.93 15.44
N GLY A 258 15.49 -19.04 15.06
CA GLY A 258 14.97 -19.90 14.00
C GLY A 258 13.60 -20.48 14.32
N ALA A 259 13.37 -20.93 15.55
CA ALA A 259 12.07 -21.39 16.01
C ALA A 259 11.04 -20.25 16.04
N THR A 260 11.44 -19.08 16.52
CA THR A 260 10.61 -17.86 16.50
C THR A 260 10.21 -17.51 15.08
N TYR A 261 11.13 -17.56 14.12
CA TYR A 261 10.84 -17.28 12.71
C TYR A 261 9.77 -18.24 12.15
N VAL A 262 9.88 -19.54 12.44
CA VAL A 262 8.88 -20.53 12.00
C VAL A 262 7.50 -20.20 12.57
N VAL A 263 7.41 -19.93 13.87
CA VAL A 263 6.12 -19.58 14.51
C VAL A 263 5.56 -18.28 13.93
N LEU A 264 6.40 -17.28 13.72
CA LEU A 264 6.01 -16.01 13.11
C LEU A 264 5.39 -16.24 11.71
N MET A 265 6.04 -17.04 10.87
CA MET A 265 5.54 -17.34 9.53
C MET A 265 4.23 -18.13 9.56
N GLN A 266 4.06 -19.05 10.51
CA GLN A 266 2.81 -19.77 10.71
C GLN A 266 1.67 -18.83 11.13
N GLU A 267 1.92 -17.93 12.07
CA GLU A 267 0.94 -16.95 12.53
C GLU A 267 0.57 -15.95 11.44
N LEU A 268 1.55 -15.45 10.66
CA LEU A 268 1.29 -14.60 9.50
C LEU A 268 0.47 -15.34 8.43
N ARG A 269 0.79 -16.59 8.14
CA ARG A 269 0.01 -17.40 7.19
C ARG A 269 -1.43 -17.61 7.67
N ALA A 270 -1.63 -17.85 8.95
CA ALA A 270 -2.96 -18.02 9.52
C ALA A 270 -3.77 -16.72 9.54
N MET A 271 -3.10 -15.56 9.60
CA MET A 271 -3.73 -14.24 9.56
C MET A 271 -4.18 -13.87 8.14
N LEU A 272 -3.42 -14.24 7.11
CA LEU A 272 -3.71 -13.99 5.69
C LEU A 272 -4.85 -14.88 5.18
#